data_397f20ec05a1bf2db675d47d61277a65
#
_entry.id   397f20ec05a1bf2db675d47d61277a65
#
_cell.length_a   1.000
_cell.length_b   1.000
_cell.length_c   1.000
_cell.angle_alpha   90.00
_cell.angle_beta   90.00
_cell.angle_gamma   90.00
#
_symmetry.space_group_name_H-M   'P 1'
#
loop_
_entity.id
_entity.type
_entity.pdbx_description
1 polymer ?
#
loop_
_entity_poly.entity_id
_entity_poly.type
_entity_poly.pdbx_seq_one_letter_code
_entity_poly.pdbx_strand_id
1 'polypeptide(L)'
;MLAIENNQLKVEINEVGAQLTHVVDKTTNADYIWNGSEWERHAPIIFPAIGKSNDNKYILNGKIYEMKQHGFARDYPWTVVDKGDDRVSLTLTENEETLTVYPFHFSLMVTYTLEANQLKVEFLVKNNSEETMPFGLGFHPGFNVPIAGDELEFSDYEVSLSPEVTELTQFQIDPIPFRNGKVIPVPKAEKSTLPLSYSEFDDGLIIINNPGLTGIVLSSAKSDHQISLPLEDFPYVALWTMIDPEAKFLCMEPFAGLPDVKSDELTDWMKKEGNNFLKPDESTHFSTTITLK
;
A
#
# COMPACT_ATOMS: atom_id res chain seq x y z
N MET A 1 -0.72 20.62 -5.68
CA MET A 1 0.43 19.99 -4.97
C MET A 1 0.57 20.64 -3.60
N LEU A 2 0.55 19.85 -2.53
CA LEU A 2 0.74 20.29 -1.15
C LEU A 2 2.16 19.97 -0.73
N ALA A 3 2.71 20.74 0.22
CA ALA A 3 3.98 20.41 0.85
C ALA A 3 3.88 20.60 2.36
N ILE A 4 4.54 19.71 3.09
CA ILE A 4 4.83 19.82 4.52
C ILE A 4 6.33 19.61 4.71
N GLU A 5 6.91 20.25 5.71
CA GLU A 5 8.34 20.09 5.98
C GLU A 5 8.67 20.28 7.47
N ASN A 6 9.76 19.66 7.88
CA ASN A 6 10.41 19.91 9.15
C ASN A 6 11.90 20.24 8.93
N ASN A 7 12.74 20.13 9.95
CA ASN A 7 14.16 20.43 9.81
C ASN A 7 14.94 19.39 8.96
N GLN A 8 14.41 18.18 8.79
CA GLN A 8 15.09 17.06 8.14
C GLN A 8 14.44 16.69 6.81
N LEU A 9 13.12 16.66 6.74
CA LEU A 9 12.37 16.16 5.60
C LEU A 9 11.50 17.25 4.96
N LYS A 10 11.35 17.17 3.65
CA LYS A 10 10.31 17.83 2.86
C LYS A 10 9.49 16.76 2.15
N VAL A 11 8.17 16.84 2.28
CA VAL A 11 7.24 15.89 1.67
C VAL A 11 6.26 16.62 0.78
N GLU A 12 6.05 16.12 -0.43
CA GLU A 12 5.08 16.65 -1.38
C GLU A 12 3.94 15.63 -1.59
N ILE A 13 2.72 16.15 -1.65
CA ILE A 13 1.50 15.36 -1.75
C ILE A 13 0.64 15.91 -2.90
N ASN A 14 0.20 15.01 -3.78
CA ASN A 14 -0.80 15.34 -4.79
C ASN A 14 -2.20 15.24 -4.17
N GLU A 15 -3.04 16.26 -4.37
CA GLU A 15 -4.43 16.26 -3.89
C GLU A 15 -5.29 15.21 -4.61
N VAL A 16 -4.93 14.84 -5.84
CA VAL A 16 -5.55 13.67 -6.50
C VAL A 16 -4.96 12.40 -5.89
N GLY A 17 -5.83 11.58 -5.29
CA GLY A 17 -5.45 10.35 -4.60
C GLY A 17 -4.80 10.57 -3.24
N ALA A 18 -4.64 11.82 -2.78
CA ALA A 18 -3.84 12.19 -1.60
C ALA A 18 -2.45 11.54 -1.62
N GLN A 19 -1.89 11.33 -2.79
CA GLN A 19 -0.72 10.50 -3.05
C GLN A 19 0.57 11.24 -2.68
N LEU A 20 1.44 10.61 -1.88
CA LEU A 20 2.83 11.07 -1.75
C LEU A 20 3.50 11.04 -3.11
N THR A 21 4.23 12.12 -3.44
CA THR A 21 5.01 12.20 -4.68
C THR A 21 6.50 12.34 -4.42
N HIS A 22 6.88 12.96 -3.30
CA HIS A 22 8.26 13.14 -2.89
C HIS A 22 8.40 13.02 -1.38
N VAL A 23 9.44 12.37 -0.92
CA VAL A 23 9.93 12.37 0.46
C VAL A 23 11.43 12.64 0.41
N VAL A 24 11.82 13.89 0.57
CA VAL A 24 13.18 14.37 0.34
C VAL A 24 13.88 14.64 1.66
N ASP A 25 15.05 14.05 1.87
CA ASP A 25 15.99 14.45 2.93
C ASP A 25 16.61 15.81 2.57
N LYS A 26 16.40 16.81 3.43
CA LYS A 26 16.88 18.19 3.19
C LYS A 26 18.41 18.33 3.32
N THR A 27 19.09 17.36 3.93
CA THR A 27 20.53 17.37 4.12
C THR A 27 21.27 16.88 2.87
N THR A 28 20.78 15.77 2.30
CA THR A 28 21.37 15.09 1.16
C THR A 28 20.72 15.46 -0.17
N ASN A 29 19.50 16.01 -0.12
CA ASN A 29 18.59 16.22 -1.25
C ASN A 29 18.19 14.90 -1.95
N ALA A 30 18.31 13.77 -1.26
CA ALA A 30 17.87 12.47 -1.76
C ALA A 30 16.36 12.33 -1.64
N ASP A 31 15.73 11.86 -2.71
CA ASP A 31 14.31 11.51 -2.73
C ASP A 31 14.14 10.01 -2.55
N TYR A 32 13.29 9.62 -1.61
CA TYR A 32 13.05 8.22 -1.27
C TYR A 32 11.86 7.63 -2.02
N ILE A 33 10.99 8.45 -2.61
CA ILE A 33 9.82 8.01 -3.35
C ILE A 33 10.10 8.00 -4.85
N TRP A 34 9.68 6.92 -5.51
CA TRP A 34 9.77 6.76 -6.95
C TRP A 34 9.01 7.85 -7.71
N ASN A 35 9.69 8.43 -8.71
CA ASN A 35 9.16 9.48 -9.59
C ASN A 35 9.51 9.27 -11.08
N GLY A 36 9.91 8.06 -11.47
CA GLY A 36 10.21 7.74 -12.86
C GLY A 36 8.95 7.61 -13.73
N SER A 37 9.16 7.58 -15.03
CA SER A 37 8.12 7.51 -16.06
C SER A 37 7.60 6.08 -16.29
N GLU A 38 8.37 5.06 -15.89
CA GLU A 38 8.08 3.66 -16.12
C GLU A 38 6.80 3.22 -15.38
N TRP A 39 6.60 3.78 -14.19
CA TRP A 39 5.36 3.70 -13.44
C TRP A 39 4.90 5.10 -13.04
N GLU A 40 3.81 5.55 -13.63
CA GLU A 40 3.28 6.93 -13.46
C GLU A 40 2.64 7.20 -12.10
N ARG A 41 2.67 6.23 -11.16
CA ARG A 41 2.24 6.42 -9.79
C ARG A 41 3.45 6.42 -8.87
N HIS A 42 3.24 6.87 -7.61
CA HIS A 42 4.30 7.05 -6.63
C HIS A 42 4.00 6.31 -5.33
N ALA A 43 2.88 6.64 -4.68
CA ALA A 43 2.43 6.04 -3.42
C ALA A 43 0.90 6.07 -3.32
N PRO A 44 0.16 5.36 -4.21
CA PRO A 44 -1.29 5.45 -4.22
C PRO A 44 -1.93 4.87 -2.95
N ILE A 45 -3.02 5.53 -2.51
CA ILE A 45 -3.92 5.00 -1.48
C ILE A 45 -4.96 4.13 -2.18
N ILE A 46 -5.08 2.89 -1.73
CA ILE A 46 -5.96 1.88 -2.29
C ILE A 46 -7.20 1.75 -1.44
N PHE A 47 -8.39 1.99 -2.02
CA PHE A 47 -9.69 1.85 -1.36
C PHE A 47 -10.82 1.91 -2.41
N PRO A 48 -11.93 1.18 -2.24
CA PRO A 48 -12.26 0.22 -1.19
C PRO A 48 -11.88 -1.23 -1.52
N ALA A 49 -11.07 -1.47 -2.56
CA ALA A 49 -10.67 -2.80 -3.00
C ALA A 49 -9.14 -2.93 -3.08
N ILE A 50 -8.61 -4.06 -2.61
CA ILE A 50 -7.22 -4.45 -2.84
C ILE A 50 -7.16 -5.37 -4.05
N GLY A 51 -6.23 -5.06 -5.00
CA GLY A 51 -6.04 -5.86 -6.19
C GLY A 51 -7.23 -5.82 -7.15
N LYS A 52 -7.44 -6.89 -7.88
CA LYS A 52 -8.46 -7.01 -8.92
C LYS A 52 -9.56 -7.96 -8.49
N SER A 53 -10.82 -7.59 -8.79
CA SER A 53 -11.99 -8.45 -8.64
C SER A 53 -12.24 -9.24 -9.93
N ASN A 54 -12.81 -10.46 -9.82
CA ASN A 54 -13.20 -11.28 -10.96
C ASN A 54 -14.13 -10.48 -11.88
N ASP A 55 -13.83 -10.46 -13.19
CA ASP A 55 -14.53 -9.68 -14.22
C ASP A 55 -14.66 -8.17 -13.92
N ASN A 56 -13.83 -7.61 -13.03
CA ASN A 56 -13.95 -6.26 -12.48
C ASN A 56 -15.33 -6.00 -11.84
N LYS A 57 -15.91 -7.03 -11.21
CA LYS A 57 -17.23 -6.99 -10.57
C LYS A 57 -17.21 -7.71 -9.24
N TYR A 58 -18.20 -7.38 -8.40
CA TYR A 58 -18.45 -8.07 -7.15
C TYR A 58 -19.95 -8.14 -6.84
N ILE A 59 -20.34 -9.00 -5.91
CA ILE A 59 -21.69 -9.11 -5.39
C ILE A 59 -21.76 -8.45 -4.02
N LEU A 60 -22.79 -7.63 -3.81
CA LEU A 60 -23.14 -7.06 -2.51
C LEU A 60 -24.66 -7.17 -2.31
N ASN A 61 -25.08 -7.87 -1.26
CA ASN A 61 -26.52 -8.08 -0.95
C ASN A 61 -27.32 -8.56 -2.17
N GLY A 62 -26.73 -9.47 -2.97
CA GLY A 62 -27.35 -10.06 -4.16
C GLY A 62 -27.38 -9.17 -5.41
N LYS A 63 -26.83 -7.96 -5.36
CA LYS A 63 -26.66 -7.07 -6.51
C LYS A 63 -25.21 -7.10 -7.01
N ILE A 64 -25.03 -6.91 -8.33
CA ILE A 64 -23.71 -6.87 -8.97
C ILE A 64 -23.32 -5.40 -9.15
N TYR A 65 -22.08 -5.10 -8.79
CA TYR A 65 -21.44 -3.80 -8.95
C TYR A 65 -20.11 -3.95 -9.68
N GLU A 66 -19.69 -2.91 -10.40
CA GLU A 66 -18.37 -2.83 -11.00
C GLU A 66 -17.33 -2.33 -9.98
N MET A 67 -16.11 -2.85 -10.07
CA MET A 67 -14.99 -2.37 -9.27
C MET A 67 -13.69 -2.50 -10.05
N LYS A 68 -13.05 -1.38 -10.29
CA LYS A 68 -11.71 -1.32 -10.90
C LYS A 68 -10.66 -1.93 -9.96
N GLN A 69 -9.56 -2.39 -10.55
CA GLN A 69 -8.39 -2.80 -9.77
C GLN A 69 -7.95 -1.69 -8.81
N HIS A 70 -7.79 -2.04 -7.53
CA HIS A 70 -7.43 -1.13 -6.44
C HIS A 70 -8.47 -0.08 -6.07
N GLY A 71 -9.74 -0.27 -6.49
CA GLY A 71 -10.81 0.66 -6.19
C GLY A 71 -10.66 2.00 -6.92
N PHE A 72 -11.03 3.08 -6.25
CA PHE A 72 -11.13 4.39 -6.88
C PHE A 72 -10.43 5.53 -6.12
N ALA A 73 -10.07 5.37 -4.86
CA ALA A 73 -9.58 6.47 -4.02
C ALA A 73 -8.38 7.21 -4.61
N ARG A 74 -7.50 6.47 -5.28
CA ARG A 74 -6.30 7.00 -5.96
C ARG A 74 -6.57 7.87 -7.19
N ASP A 75 -7.80 7.86 -7.71
CA ASP A 75 -8.17 8.53 -8.96
C ASP A 75 -9.01 9.81 -8.74
N TYR A 76 -9.47 10.05 -7.50
CA TYR A 76 -10.31 11.20 -7.14
C TYR A 76 -9.52 12.30 -6.43
N PRO A 77 -9.94 13.57 -6.58
CA PRO A 77 -9.42 14.66 -5.76
C PRO A 77 -9.90 14.52 -4.31
N TRP A 78 -8.99 14.73 -3.36
CA TRP A 78 -9.28 14.77 -1.93
C TRP A 78 -9.33 16.21 -1.44
N THR A 79 -10.13 16.45 -0.41
CA THR A 79 -10.27 17.77 0.20
C THR A 79 -9.31 17.90 1.38
N VAL A 80 -8.53 18.97 1.42
CA VAL A 80 -7.68 19.32 2.57
C VAL A 80 -8.58 19.79 3.71
N VAL A 81 -8.48 19.14 4.86
CA VAL A 81 -9.28 19.45 6.05
C VAL A 81 -8.46 20.08 7.18
N ASP A 82 -7.15 19.84 7.18
CA ASP A 82 -6.22 20.45 8.12
C ASP A 82 -4.82 20.55 7.49
N LYS A 83 -4.08 21.63 7.74
CA LYS A 83 -2.71 21.81 7.24
C LYS A 83 -1.91 22.71 8.15
N GLY A 84 -0.78 22.18 8.62
CA GLY A 84 0.30 22.89 9.29
C GLY A 84 1.58 22.87 8.46
N ASP A 85 2.70 23.21 9.08
CA ASP A 85 4.02 23.19 8.45
C ASP A 85 4.52 21.74 8.28
N ASP A 86 4.32 20.89 9.29
CA ASP A 86 4.79 19.50 9.38
C ASP A 86 3.65 18.46 9.31
N ARG A 87 2.41 18.89 9.09
CA ARG A 87 1.23 18.03 9.06
C ARG A 87 0.22 18.48 8.03
N VAL A 88 -0.43 17.49 7.37
CA VAL A 88 -1.61 17.74 6.54
C VAL A 88 -2.59 16.57 6.62
N SER A 89 -3.88 16.88 6.66
CA SER A 89 -4.97 15.89 6.60
C SER A 89 -5.83 16.15 5.37
N LEU A 90 -6.10 15.08 4.62
CA LEU A 90 -7.01 15.10 3.47
C LEU A 90 -8.11 14.08 3.66
N THR A 91 -9.28 14.36 3.12
CA THR A 91 -10.44 13.48 3.18
C THR A 91 -11.05 13.23 1.80
N LEU A 92 -11.51 12.00 1.59
CA LEU A 92 -12.36 11.59 0.49
C LEU A 92 -13.69 11.11 1.07
N THR A 93 -14.79 11.59 0.51
CA THR A 93 -16.15 11.08 0.79
C THR A 93 -16.75 10.55 -0.50
N GLU A 94 -17.88 9.87 -0.38
CA GLU A 94 -18.65 9.45 -1.54
C GLU A 94 -19.09 10.62 -2.42
N ASN A 95 -19.34 10.31 -3.67
CA ASN A 95 -20.00 11.20 -4.65
C ASN A 95 -20.96 10.37 -5.52
N GLU A 96 -21.67 11.02 -6.44
CA GLU A 96 -22.64 10.34 -7.31
C GLU A 96 -22.02 9.18 -8.11
N GLU A 97 -20.80 9.32 -8.59
CA GLU A 97 -20.10 8.27 -9.35
C GLU A 97 -19.68 7.10 -8.45
N THR A 98 -19.07 7.38 -7.29
CA THR A 98 -18.63 6.32 -6.37
C THR A 98 -19.80 5.52 -5.83
N LEU A 99 -20.96 6.15 -5.59
CA LEU A 99 -22.18 5.47 -5.14
C LEU A 99 -22.72 4.47 -6.18
N THR A 100 -22.42 4.64 -7.46
CA THR A 100 -22.84 3.67 -8.50
C THR A 100 -22.05 2.36 -8.45
N VAL A 101 -20.80 2.40 -7.95
CA VAL A 101 -19.88 1.25 -7.90
C VAL A 101 -19.63 0.76 -6.48
N TYR A 102 -19.89 1.58 -5.47
CA TYR A 102 -19.75 1.29 -4.05
C TYR A 102 -20.82 2.04 -3.26
N PRO A 103 -21.98 1.40 -3.01
CA PRO A 103 -23.18 2.09 -2.53
C PRO A 103 -23.16 2.37 -1.02
N PHE A 104 -22.10 3.01 -0.55
CA PHE A 104 -21.94 3.39 0.85
C PHE A 104 -21.60 4.87 0.99
N HIS A 105 -22.20 5.49 2.00
CA HIS A 105 -21.76 6.78 2.52
C HIS A 105 -20.56 6.52 3.43
N PHE A 106 -19.43 7.09 3.11
CA PHE A 106 -18.18 6.87 3.86
C PHE A 106 -17.37 8.17 4.01
N SER A 107 -16.46 8.17 4.94
CA SER A 107 -15.33 9.08 4.90
C SER A 107 -14.04 8.30 5.08
N LEU A 108 -13.08 8.58 4.22
CA LEU A 108 -11.70 8.12 4.30
C LEU A 108 -10.82 9.34 4.48
N MET A 109 -10.12 9.43 5.60
CA MET A 109 -9.17 10.50 5.87
C MET A 109 -7.76 9.91 5.93
N VAL A 110 -6.79 10.60 5.34
CA VAL A 110 -5.36 10.37 5.54
C VAL A 110 -4.73 11.57 6.21
N THR A 111 -3.87 11.32 7.18
CA THR A 111 -3.05 12.35 7.83
C THR A 111 -1.58 11.98 7.67
N TYR A 112 -0.82 12.91 7.14
CA TYR A 112 0.64 12.84 7.05
C TYR A 112 1.23 13.76 8.10
N THR A 113 2.14 13.24 8.95
CA THR A 113 2.81 14.01 10.01
C THR A 113 4.31 13.72 9.98
N LEU A 114 5.13 14.76 10.04
CA LEU A 114 6.59 14.65 10.08
C LEU A 114 7.12 14.75 11.51
N GLU A 115 7.88 13.75 11.92
CA GLU A 115 8.58 13.71 13.21
C GLU A 115 10.05 13.31 12.99
N ALA A 116 10.98 14.26 13.07
CA ALA A 116 12.40 14.03 12.77
C ALA A 116 12.59 13.41 11.35
N ASN A 117 13.21 12.23 11.24
CA ASN A 117 13.42 11.47 10.01
C ASN A 117 12.27 10.49 9.70
N GLN A 118 11.09 10.73 10.25
CA GLN A 118 9.91 9.87 10.12
C GLN A 118 8.75 10.62 9.48
N LEU A 119 8.04 9.91 8.59
CA LEU A 119 6.75 10.32 8.07
C LEU A 119 5.69 9.33 8.55
N LYS A 120 4.88 9.76 9.51
CA LYS A 120 3.72 9.01 9.97
C LYS A 120 2.56 9.17 8.98
N VAL A 121 1.92 8.06 8.62
CA VAL A 121 0.76 7.99 7.72
C VAL A 121 -0.38 7.32 8.48
N GLU A 122 -1.44 8.07 8.77
CA GLU A 122 -2.59 7.61 9.54
C GLU A 122 -3.85 7.67 8.68
N PHE A 123 -4.62 6.59 8.70
CA PHE A 123 -5.90 6.49 8.02
C PHE A 123 -7.03 6.38 9.03
N LEU A 124 -8.12 7.09 8.76
CA LEU A 124 -9.39 6.92 9.45
C LEU A 124 -10.46 6.58 8.43
N VAL A 125 -11.05 5.38 8.54
CA VAL A 125 -12.20 4.96 7.73
C VAL A 125 -13.44 5.00 8.60
N LYS A 126 -14.49 5.67 8.13
CA LYS A 126 -15.78 5.74 8.82
C LYS A 126 -16.91 5.31 7.88
N ASN A 127 -17.80 4.48 8.39
CA ASN A 127 -19.06 4.15 7.75
C ASN A 127 -20.15 5.15 8.19
N ASN A 128 -20.67 5.92 7.23
CA ASN A 128 -21.77 6.85 7.43
C ASN A 128 -23.10 6.31 6.85
N SER A 129 -23.13 5.02 6.44
CA SER A 129 -24.32 4.33 5.93
C SER A 129 -25.09 3.64 7.03
N GLU A 130 -26.33 3.24 6.74
CA GLU A 130 -27.20 2.46 7.66
C GLU A 130 -26.91 0.95 7.61
N GLU A 131 -26.06 0.48 6.68
CA GLU A 131 -25.71 -0.92 6.49
C GLU A 131 -24.23 -1.17 6.83
N THR A 132 -23.87 -2.42 7.11
CA THR A 132 -22.47 -2.83 7.30
C THR A 132 -21.68 -2.65 6.02
N MET A 133 -20.59 -1.91 6.08
CA MET A 133 -19.73 -1.52 4.96
C MET A 133 -18.48 -2.44 4.88
N PRO A 134 -18.34 -3.29 3.84
CA PRO A 134 -17.12 -4.07 3.58
C PRO A 134 -16.12 -3.22 2.81
N PHE A 135 -14.85 -3.25 3.19
CA PHE A 135 -13.79 -2.53 2.47
C PHE A 135 -12.42 -3.19 2.61
N GLY A 136 -11.54 -2.90 1.65
CA GLY A 136 -10.10 -3.05 1.77
C GLY A 136 -9.42 -1.70 1.78
N LEU A 137 -8.33 -1.57 2.53
CA LEU A 137 -7.47 -0.39 2.57
C LEU A 137 -6.02 -0.80 2.33
N GLY A 138 -5.30 -0.05 1.51
CA GLY A 138 -3.87 -0.26 1.27
C GLY A 138 -3.12 1.05 1.07
N PHE A 139 -1.87 1.04 1.47
CA PHE A 139 -0.90 2.06 1.15
C PHE A 139 0.19 1.45 0.27
N HIS A 140 0.45 2.04 -0.89
CA HIS A 140 1.25 1.40 -1.96
C HIS A 140 2.46 2.28 -2.37
N PRO A 141 3.37 2.63 -1.44
CA PRO A 141 4.52 3.45 -1.75
C PRO A 141 5.56 2.68 -2.56
N GLY A 142 6.00 3.27 -3.66
CA GLY A 142 7.19 2.87 -4.40
C GLY A 142 8.40 3.62 -3.88
N PHE A 143 9.38 2.89 -3.34
CA PHE A 143 10.61 3.47 -2.84
C PHE A 143 11.71 3.34 -3.89
N ASN A 144 12.52 4.38 -4.08
CA ASN A 144 13.68 4.34 -4.95
C ASN A 144 14.67 3.26 -4.49
N VAL A 145 15.14 2.43 -5.42
CA VAL A 145 16.21 1.43 -5.21
C VAL A 145 17.17 1.53 -6.40
N PRO A 146 18.39 2.03 -6.19
CA PRO A 146 19.09 2.29 -4.91
C PRO A 146 18.46 3.38 -4.04
N ILE A 147 18.57 3.18 -2.72
CA ILE A 147 18.08 4.15 -1.73
C ILE A 147 18.99 5.39 -1.74
N ALA A 148 18.40 6.58 -1.60
CA ALA A 148 19.11 7.85 -1.41
C ALA A 148 20.21 8.14 -2.45
N GLY A 149 20.15 7.53 -3.62
CA GLY A 149 21.14 7.70 -4.68
C GLY A 149 22.44 6.92 -4.47
N ASP A 150 22.43 5.87 -3.66
CA ASP A 150 23.56 4.94 -3.52
C ASP A 150 24.03 4.42 -4.89
N GLU A 151 25.35 4.24 -5.06
CA GLU A 151 25.93 3.63 -6.25
C GLU A 151 25.89 2.08 -6.15
N LEU A 152 24.67 1.53 -6.02
CA LEU A 152 24.40 0.12 -5.85
C LEU A 152 23.38 -0.37 -6.89
N GLU A 153 23.29 -1.68 -7.05
CA GLU A 153 22.32 -2.34 -7.92
C GLU A 153 21.11 -2.80 -7.11
N PHE A 154 19.96 -3.03 -7.77
CA PHE A 154 18.75 -3.57 -7.13
C PHE A 154 19.03 -4.87 -6.35
N SER A 155 19.88 -5.73 -6.89
CA SER A 155 20.30 -7.01 -6.27
C SER A 155 21.28 -6.87 -5.10
N ASP A 156 21.73 -5.67 -4.78
CA ASP A 156 22.53 -5.41 -3.58
C ASP A 156 21.67 -5.19 -2.33
N TYR A 157 20.35 -5.12 -2.51
CA TYR A 157 19.39 -4.89 -1.44
C TYR A 157 18.65 -6.17 -1.06
N GLU A 158 18.08 -6.13 0.14
CA GLU A 158 17.22 -7.17 0.68
C GLU A 158 16.07 -6.56 1.47
N VAL A 159 14.98 -7.32 1.56
CA VAL A 159 13.85 -7.02 2.44
C VAL A 159 13.88 -7.97 3.62
N SER A 160 13.88 -7.44 4.83
CA SER A 160 13.80 -8.20 6.08
C SER A 160 12.50 -7.92 6.82
N LEU A 161 11.84 -8.97 7.32
CA LEU A 161 10.59 -8.88 8.08
C LEU A 161 10.80 -9.28 9.54
N SER A 162 10.07 -8.65 10.45
CA SER A 162 10.14 -8.91 11.89
C SER A 162 8.76 -9.22 12.48
N PRO A 163 8.68 -10.09 13.54
CA PRO A 163 9.79 -10.88 14.09
C PRO A 163 10.31 -11.94 13.12
N GLU A 164 11.51 -12.47 13.36
CA GLU A 164 12.07 -13.55 12.54
C GLU A 164 11.13 -14.79 12.56
N VAL A 165 10.84 -15.32 11.38
CA VAL A 165 10.09 -16.58 11.19
C VAL A 165 11.02 -17.65 10.62
N THR A 166 10.64 -18.91 10.76
CA THR A 166 11.42 -20.03 10.22
C THR A 166 11.33 -20.14 8.70
N GLU A 167 10.21 -19.70 8.13
CA GLU A 167 9.93 -19.73 6.70
C GLU A 167 8.98 -18.57 6.35
N LEU A 168 9.32 -17.79 5.34
CA LEU A 168 8.38 -16.84 4.74
C LEU A 168 7.46 -17.58 3.77
N THR A 169 6.16 -17.31 3.88
CA THR A 169 5.14 -17.82 2.98
C THR A 169 4.40 -16.69 2.27
N GLN A 170 3.84 -16.98 1.11
CA GLN A 170 3.07 -16.04 0.31
C GLN A 170 1.80 -16.66 -0.25
N PHE A 171 0.81 -15.85 -0.53
CA PHE A 171 -0.30 -16.26 -1.38
C PHE A 171 0.21 -16.44 -2.82
N GLN A 172 -0.04 -17.62 -3.40
CA GLN A 172 0.35 -17.87 -4.78
C GLN A 172 -0.52 -17.04 -5.74
N ILE A 173 0.15 -16.27 -6.60
CA ILE A 173 -0.49 -15.49 -7.66
C ILE A 173 -0.48 -16.31 -8.95
N ASP A 174 -1.67 -16.73 -9.41
CA ASP A 174 -1.86 -17.47 -10.65
C ASP A 174 -3.36 -17.56 -11.01
N PRO A 175 -3.79 -17.02 -12.18
CA PRO A 175 -3.02 -16.14 -13.08
C PRO A 175 -2.87 -14.73 -12.52
N ILE A 176 -1.82 -14.02 -12.91
CA ILE A 176 -1.62 -12.61 -12.53
C ILE A 176 -2.84 -11.78 -12.95
N PRO A 177 -3.38 -10.91 -12.10
CA PRO A 177 -2.95 -10.54 -10.75
C PRO A 177 -3.79 -11.19 -9.64
N PHE A 178 -4.33 -12.37 -9.83
CA PHE A 178 -5.24 -13.06 -8.90
C PHE A 178 -4.50 -14.06 -8.03
N ARG A 179 -4.99 -14.26 -6.82
CA ARG A 179 -4.61 -15.41 -5.99
C ARG A 179 -5.25 -16.68 -6.56
N ASN A 180 -4.62 -17.85 -6.36
CA ASN A 180 -5.21 -19.14 -6.71
C ASN A 180 -5.72 -19.95 -5.51
N GLY A 181 -5.71 -19.33 -4.31
CA GLY A 181 -6.16 -19.97 -3.07
C GLY A 181 -5.10 -20.81 -2.37
N LYS A 182 -3.88 -20.92 -2.91
CA LYS A 182 -2.77 -21.64 -2.26
C LYS A 182 -1.83 -20.68 -1.56
N VAL A 183 -1.17 -21.21 -0.53
CA VAL A 183 -0.04 -20.59 0.16
C VAL A 183 1.20 -21.42 -0.12
N ILE A 184 2.29 -20.78 -0.49
CA ILE A 184 3.57 -21.40 -0.84
C ILE A 184 4.72 -20.68 -0.13
N PRO A 185 5.88 -21.31 0.06
CA PRO A 185 7.10 -20.62 0.48
C PRO A 185 7.44 -19.47 -0.48
N VAL A 186 8.01 -18.38 0.06
CA VAL A 186 8.62 -17.34 -0.78
C VAL A 186 9.95 -17.87 -1.33
N PRO A 187 10.12 -18.00 -2.66
CA PRO A 187 11.36 -18.47 -3.23
C PRO A 187 12.56 -17.60 -2.80
N LYS A 188 13.73 -18.23 -2.65
CA LYS A 188 14.97 -17.56 -2.25
C LYS A 188 14.96 -16.81 -0.91
N ALA A 189 13.84 -16.76 -0.20
CA ALA A 189 13.85 -16.20 1.14
C ALA A 189 14.61 -17.13 2.10
N GLU A 190 15.49 -16.53 2.90
CA GLU A 190 16.16 -17.19 4.01
C GLU A 190 15.54 -16.71 5.31
N LYS A 191 14.70 -17.57 5.92
CA LYS A 191 13.87 -17.21 7.10
C LYS A 191 13.00 -15.98 6.79
N SER A 192 13.25 -14.84 7.44
CA SER A 192 12.53 -13.58 7.28
C SER A 192 13.16 -12.61 6.29
N THR A 193 14.22 -13.02 5.58
CA THR A 193 14.96 -12.13 4.66
C THR A 193 14.84 -12.61 3.21
N LEU A 194 14.46 -11.70 2.33
CA LEU A 194 14.35 -11.91 0.88
C LEU A 194 15.39 -11.04 0.18
N PRO A 195 16.46 -11.62 -0.37
CA PRO A 195 17.37 -10.91 -1.29
C PRO A 195 16.60 -10.45 -2.53
N LEU A 196 16.82 -9.21 -2.98
CA LEU A 196 16.10 -8.67 -4.11
C LEU A 196 16.71 -9.14 -5.45
N SER A 197 15.85 -9.54 -6.35
CA SER A 197 16.15 -9.69 -7.76
C SER A 197 14.87 -9.49 -8.58
N TYR A 198 14.97 -8.99 -9.80
CA TYR A 198 13.79 -8.82 -10.65
C TYR A 198 13.05 -10.14 -10.91
N SER A 199 13.78 -11.27 -10.96
CA SER A 199 13.18 -12.60 -11.17
C SER A 199 12.27 -13.08 -10.04
N GLU A 200 12.33 -12.46 -8.83
CA GLU A 200 11.38 -12.75 -7.76
C GLU A 200 9.97 -12.26 -8.09
N PHE A 201 9.85 -11.35 -9.05
CA PHE A 201 8.60 -10.71 -9.46
C PHE A 201 8.08 -11.24 -10.82
N ASP A 202 8.66 -12.31 -11.38
CA ASP A 202 8.21 -12.91 -12.65
C ASP A 202 6.74 -13.36 -12.59
N ASP A 203 6.27 -13.79 -11.40
CA ASP A 203 4.88 -14.14 -11.13
C ASP A 203 4.03 -12.94 -10.67
N GLY A 204 4.51 -11.70 -10.84
CA GLY A 204 3.84 -10.45 -10.48
C GLY A 204 4.24 -9.95 -9.10
N LEU A 205 3.30 -9.91 -8.14
CA LEU A 205 3.55 -9.41 -6.78
C LEU A 205 3.71 -10.56 -5.79
N ILE A 206 4.44 -10.29 -4.70
CA ILE A 206 4.58 -11.19 -3.55
C ILE A 206 3.70 -10.66 -2.42
N ILE A 207 2.67 -11.40 -2.01
CA ILE A 207 1.85 -11.04 -0.84
C ILE A 207 2.20 -11.98 0.29
N ILE A 208 2.90 -11.46 1.29
CA ILE A 208 3.35 -12.24 2.45
C ILE A 208 2.15 -12.71 3.28
N ASN A 209 2.15 -14.00 3.64
CA ASN A 209 1.13 -14.64 4.46
C ASN A 209 1.77 -15.24 5.72
N ASN A 210 2.37 -14.39 6.56
CA ASN A 210 2.90 -14.79 7.87
C ASN A 210 2.20 -13.94 8.94
N PRO A 211 1.20 -14.48 9.66
CA PRO A 211 0.54 -13.74 10.74
C PRO A 211 1.52 -13.34 11.84
N GLY A 212 1.33 -12.12 12.38
CA GLY A 212 2.14 -11.61 13.49
C GLY A 212 3.43 -10.90 13.10
N LEU A 213 3.65 -10.66 11.81
CA LEU A 213 4.70 -9.74 11.38
C LEU A 213 4.32 -8.30 11.82
N THR A 214 5.32 -7.57 12.34
CA THR A 214 5.15 -6.23 12.90
C THR A 214 6.01 -5.17 12.20
N GLY A 215 6.87 -5.57 11.29
CA GLY A 215 7.73 -4.62 10.58
C GLY A 215 8.39 -5.21 9.33
N ILE A 216 8.75 -4.30 8.41
CA ILE A 216 9.48 -4.59 7.19
C ILE A 216 10.58 -3.53 7.00
N VAL A 217 11.74 -3.97 6.56
CA VAL A 217 12.91 -3.11 6.32
C VAL A 217 13.51 -3.43 4.96
N LEU A 218 13.73 -2.40 4.15
CA LEU A 218 14.54 -2.45 2.93
C LEU A 218 15.93 -1.89 3.26
N SER A 219 16.97 -2.66 3.02
CA SER A 219 18.35 -2.30 3.36
C SER A 219 19.37 -3.00 2.46
N SER A 220 20.62 -2.57 2.55
CA SER A 220 21.79 -3.23 1.94
C SER A 220 22.93 -3.32 2.95
N ALA A 221 23.64 -4.45 2.97
CA ALA A 221 24.87 -4.58 3.75
C ALA A 221 26.03 -3.65 3.24
N LYS A 222 25.84 -3.03 2.08
CA LYS A 222 26.83 -2.14 1.44
C LYS A 222 26.52 -0.65 1.65
N SER A 223 25.44 -0.32 2.37
CA SER A 223 24.99 1.05 2.64
C SER A 223 24.48 1.19 4.07
N ASP A 224 24.61 2.40 4.62
CA ASP A 224 23.98 2.76 5.89
C ASP A 224 22.50 3.20 5.70
N HIS A 225 22.06 3.43 4.46
CA HIS A 225 20.69 3.84 4.17
C HIS A 225 19.74 2.66 4.27
N GLN A 226 18.58 2.91 4.89
CA GLN A 226 17.50 1.94 4.99
C GLN A 226 16.13 2.63 5.07
N ILE A 227 15.09 1.90 4.69
CA ILE A 227 13.69 2.32 4.81
C ILE A 227 12.96 1.26 5.62
N SER A 228 12.25 1.66 6.67
CA SER A 228 11.45 0.73 7.48
C SER A 228 10.02 1.21 7.65
N LEU A 229 9.09 0.23 7.72
CA LEU A 229 7.67 0.44 7.98
C LEU A 229 7.18 -0.56 9.05
N PRO A 230 6.52 -0.10 10.13
CA PRO A 230 5.73 -0.96 11.00
C PRO A 230 4.47 -1.45 10.28
N LEU A 231 4.01 -2.65 10.64
CA LEU A 231 2.90 -3.37 10.01
C LEU A 231 1.77 -3.72 10.99
N GLU A 232 1.83 -3.27 12.26
CA GLU A 232 0.92 -3.72 13.33
C GLU A 232 -0.56 -3.58 12.98
N ASP A 233 -0.93 -2.53 12.24
CA ASP A 233 -2.31 -2.28 11.84
C ASP A 233 -2.69 -2.96 10.51
N PHE A 234 -1.71 -3.53 9.80
CA PHE A 234 -1.91 -4.12 8.48
C PHE A 234 -1.60 -5.62 8.51
N PRO A 235 -2.60 -6.49 8.33
CA PRO A 235 -2.39 -7.94 8.42
C PRO A 235 -1.56 -8.53 7.29
N TYR A 236 -1.38 -7.79 6.19
CA TYR A 236 -0.63 -8.22 5.02
C TYR A 236 0.35 -7.15 4.56
N VAL A 237 1.44 -7.59 3.93
CA VAL A 237 2.34 -6.71 3.18
C VAL A 237 2.60 -7.34 1.81
N ALA A 238 2.51 -6.52 0.77
CA ALA A 238 2.91 -6.92 -0.56
C ALA A 238 4.21 -6.26 -0.97
N LEU A 239 4.97 -6.97 -1.82
CA LEU A 239 6.16 -6.47 -2.50
C LEU A 239 5.90 -6.52 -4.00
N TRP A 240 6.24 -5.44 -4.69
CA TRP A 240 6.10 -5.36 -6.12
C TRP A 240 7.11 -4.40 -6.75
N THR A 241 7.58 -4.76 -7.91
CA THR A 241 8.29 -3.87 -8.85
C THR A 241 7.96 -4.25 -10.28
N MET A 242 8.29 -3.41 -11.23
CA MET A 242 8.23 -3.76 -12.65
C MET A 242 9.45 -4.62 -13.01
N ILE A 243 9.25 -5.59 -13.92
CA ILE A 243 10.34 -6.39 -14.51
C ILE A 243 10.99 -5.55 -15.62
N ASP A 244 11.55 -4.43 -15.23
CA ASP A 244 12.25 -3.51 -16.12
C ASP A 244 13.44 -2.94 -15.34
N PRO A 245 14.69 -3.17 -15.79
CA PRO A 245 15.87 -2.65 -15.10
C PRO A 245 15.94 -1.12 -14.99
N GLU A 246 15.16 -0.39 -15.80
CA GLU A 246 15.05 1.07 -15.67
C GLU A 246 14.04 1.49 -14.58
N ALA A 247 13.14 0.59 -14.21
CA ALA A 247 12.20 0.80 -13.10
C ALA A 247 12.90 0.56 -11.75
N LYS A 248 13.68 1.54 -11.31
CA LYS A 248 14.53 1.46 -10.10
C LYS A 248 13.74 1.74 -8.82
N PHE A 249 12.79 0.89 -8.51
CA PHE A 249 12.00 1.00 -7.27
C PHE A 249 11.56 -0.36 -6.73
N LEU A 250 11.15 -0.35 -5.48
CA LEU A 250 10.41 -1.44 -4.84
C LEU A 250 9.20 -0.85 -4.12
N CYS A 251 8.03 -1.38 -4.37
CA CYS A 251 6.85 -1.13 -3.54
C CYS A 251 6.89 -2.04 -2.31
N MET A 252 6.74 -1.45 -1.12
CA MET A 252 6.47 -2.17 0.12
C MET A 252 5.09 -1.70 0.61
N GLU A 253 4.10 -2.58 0.50
CA GLU A 253 2.69 -2.22 0.50
C GLU A 253 1.95 -2.81 1.70
N PRO A 254 1.76 -2.07 2.82
CA PRO A 254 0.86 -2.51 3.89
C PRO A 254 -0.59 -2.60 3.39
N PHE A 255 -1.22 -3.78 3.57
CA PHE A 255 -2.58 -4.07 3.14
C PHE A 255 -3.46 -4.56 4.29
N ALA A 256 -4.65 -3.97 4.42
CA ALA A 256 -5.80 -4.49 5.14
C ALA A 256 -6.86 -4.91 4.11
N GLY A 257 -6.60 -6.01 3.43
CA GLY A 257 -7.39 -6.56 2.33
C GLY A 257 -6.56 -7.44 1.42
N LEU A 258 -7.22 -8.18 0.53
CA LEU A 258 -6.57 -9.10 -0.42
C LEU A 258 -7.23 -9.00 -1.80
N PRO A 259 -6.47 -9.27 -2.91
CA PRO A 259 -7.06 -9.52 -4.22
C PRO A 259 -8.03 -10.71 -4.19
N ASP A 260 -8.93 -10.81 -5.15
CA ASP A 260 -9.78 -11.98 -5.27
C ASP A 260 -8.94 -13.26 -5.54
N VAL A 261 -9.48 -14.39 -5.14
CA VAL A 261 -9.08 -15.69 -5.69
C VAL A 261 -9.69 -15.79 -7.08
N LYS A 262 -8.90 -16.25 -8.09
CA LYS A 262 -9.40 -16.45 -9.44
C LYS A 262 -10.56 -17.45 -9.45
N SER A 263 -11.68 -17.03 -10.00
CA SER A 263 -12.92 -17.80 -10.13
C SER A 263 -13.71 -17.33 -11.33
N ASP A 264 -14.55 -18.20 -11.86
CA ASP A 264 -15.58 -17.83 -12.83
C ASP A 264 -16.83 -17.23 -12.14
N GLU A 265 -16.93 -17.39 -10.82
CA GLU A 265 -17.98 -16.78 -10.01
C GLU A 265 -17.50 -15.44 -9.44
N LEU A 266 -18.43 -14.49 -9.32
CA LEU A 266 -18.18 -13.20 -8.71
C LEU A 266 -18.08 -13.34 -7.20
N THR A 267 -17.17 -12.61 -6.58
CA THR A 267 -16.94 -12.61 -5.13
C THR A 267 -18.04 -11.83 -4.41
N ASP A 268 -18.68 -12.45 -3.42
CA ASP A 268 -19.56 -11.77 -2.46
C ASP A 268 -18.70 -11.00 -1.45
N TRP A 269 -18.75 -9.67 -1.48
CA TRP A 269 -17.91 -8.83 -0.63
C TRP A 269 -18.23 -8.91 0.86
N MET A 270 -19.43 -9.35 1.21
CA MET A 270 -19.77 -9.63 2.61
C MET A 270 -19.09 -10.90 3.14
N LYS A 271 -18.47 -11.71 2.26
CA LYS A 271 -17.77 -12.96 2.59
C LYS A 271 -16.32 -12.97 2.11
N LYS A 272 -15.88 -11.90 1.44
CA LYS A 272 -14.55 -11.82 0.88
C LYS A 272 -13.48 -11.91 1.96
N GLU A 273 -12.57 -12.85 1.80
CA GLU A 273 -11.38 -12.97 2.65
C GLU A 273 -10.55 -11.68 2.61
N GLY A 274 -10.13 -11.25 3.79
CA GLY A 274 -9.31 -10.06 3.97
C GLY A 274 -10.09 -8.73 4.00
N ASN A 275 -11.40 -8.70 3.68
CA ASN A 275 -12.18 -7.48 3.84
C ASN A 275 -12.36 -7.12 5.31
N ASN A 276 -12.35 -5.81 5.57
CA ASN A 276 -12.76 -5.22 6.84
C ASN A 276 -14.25 -4.90 6.80
N PHE A 277 -14.86 -4.79 7.97
CA PHE A 277 -16.31 -4.49 8.10
C PHE A 277 -16.53 -3.44 9.17
N LEU A 278 -17.27 -2.39 8.83
CA LEU A 278 -17.73 -1.38 9.77
C LEU A 278 -19.26 -1.38 9.81
N LYS A 279 -19.82 -1.48 11.00
CA LYS A 279 -21.27 -1.27 11.21
C LYS A 279 -21.61 0.21 11.02
N PRO A 280 -22.91 0.55 10.94
CA PRO A 280 -23.32 1.96 10.91
C PRO A 280 -22.66 2.78 12.02
N ASP A 281 -22.19 3.97 11.66
CA ASP A 281 -21.49 4.95 12.51
C ASP A 281 -20.15 4.49 13.12
N GLU A 282 -19.71 3.25 12.85
CA GLU A 282 -18.38 2.79 13.28
C GLU A 282 -17.25 3.41 12.44
N SER A 283 -16.09 3.54 13.07
CA SER A 283 -14.85 3.93 12.43
C SER A 283 -13.70 3.05 12.89
N THR A 284 -12.66 2.96 12.06
CA THR A 284 -11.42 2.26 12.37
C THR A 284 -10.22 3.06 11.91
N HIS A 285 -9.08 2.84 12.57
CA HIS A 285 -7.82 3.47 12.28
C HIS A 285 -6.81 2.44 11.76
N PHE A 286 -5.95 2.89 10.86
CA PHE A 286 -4.76 2.18 10.43
C PHE A 286 -3.60 3.18 10.40
N SER A 287 -2.41 2.73 10.72
CA SER A 287 -1.23 3.59 10.68
C SER A 287 0.02 2.82 10.25
N THR A 288 0.92 3.53 9.62
CA THR A 288 2.29 3.09 9.39
C THR A 288 3.21 4.30 9.49
N THR A 289 4.51 4.08 9.57
CA THR A 289 5.50 5.16 9.64
C THR A 289 6.66 4.82 8.72
N ILE A 290 6.90 5.65 7.72
CA ILE A 290 8.10 5.56 6.91
C ILE A 290 9.24 6.15 7.74
N THR A 291 10.18 5.30 8.17
CA THR A 291 11.40 5.75 8.86
C THR A 291 12.59 5.64 7.91
N LEU A 292 13.32 6.73 7.74
CA LEU A 292 14.47 6.85 6.86
C LEU A 292 15.76 6.88 7.69
N LYS A 293 16.78 6.15 7.21
CA LYS A 293 18.11 6.17 7.82
C LYS A 293 19.14 6.30 6.72
#